data_277fee816d7cbb317bf6bd9a77dc00c7
#
_entry.id   277fee816d7cbb317bf6bd9a77dc00c7
#
_cell.length_a   1.000
_cell.length_b   1.000
_cell.length_c   1.000
_cell.angle_alpha   90.00
_cell.angle_beta   90.00
_cell.angle_gamma   90.00
#
_symmetry.space_group_name_H-M   'P 1'
#
loop_
_entity.id
_entity.type
_entity.pdbx_description
1 polymer ?
#
loop_
_entity_poly.entity_id
_entity_poly.type
_entity_poly.pdbx_seq_one_letter_code
_entity_poly.pdbx_strand_id
1 'polypeptide(L)'
;NFNSTNIENLATPKGYKGIAAFHKYWGKKPIECLSFLIESLTTENDIILDPFLGSGLVVRESISRKRRFIGIDINPISVELAKMLIDLPSHLHLREILSSFEENIKPKIEATYALDDGKIASHYLWEEEKLKSVWTIPKGDRKREERIPTEYDYYLIEQFQNYQPKIPREMNLFKNSRINTKDNFKLTDLFTRRALHN
;
A
#
# COMPACT_ATOMS: atom_id res chain seq x y z
N ASN A 1 -8.56 39.58 5.67
CA ASN A 1 -9.42 39.58 4.46
C ASN A 1 -9.00 38.41 3.58
N PHE A 2 -9.73 37.30 3.68
CA PHE A 2 -9.54 36.17 2.80
C PHE A 2 -10.09 36.52 1.40
N ASN A 3 -9.24 36.49 0.38
CA ASN A 3 -9.66 36.71 -0.99
C ASN A 3 -10.34 35.45 -1.48
N SER A 4 -11.65 35.48 -1.72
CA SER A 4 -12.48 34.32 -2.12
C SER A 4 -11.95 33.58 -3.35
N THR A 5 -11.39 34.28 -4.33
CA THR A 5 -10.79 33.71 -5.54
C THR A 5 -9.56 32.82 -5.28
N ASN A 6 -8.82 33.05 -4.21
CA ASN A 6 -7.68 32.19 -3.84
C ASN A 6 -8.13 30.87 -3.20
N ILE A 7 -9.25 30.88 -2.48
CA ILE A 7 -9.76 29.69 -1.76
C ILE A 7 -10.32 28.67 -2.76
N GLU A 8 -11.04 29.09 -3.78
CA GLU A 8 -11.59 28.19 -4.82
C GLU A 8 -10.49 27.44 -5.58
N ASN A 9 -9.39 28.10 -5.90
CA ASN A 9 -8.24 27.47 -6.56
C ASN A 9 -7.50 26.47 -5.65
N LEU A 10 -7.51 26.69 -4.32
CA LEU A 10 -6.91 25.78 -3.34
C LEU A 10 -7.76 24.53 -3.08
N ALA A 11 -9.08 24.63 -3.25
CA ALA A 11 -9.99 23.52 -3.04
C ALA A 11 -10.03 22.54 -4.22
N THR A 12 -9.49 22.91 -5.39
CA THR A 12 -9.46 22.04 -6.57
C THR A 12 -8.40 20.95 -6.39
N PRO A 13 -8.77 19.66 -6.39
CA PRO A 13 -7.82 18.57 -6.24
C PRO A 13 -6.86 18.50 -7.43
N LYS A 14 -5.57 18.70 -7.20
CA LYS A 14 -4.51 18.54 -8.22
C LYS A 14 -3.92 17.12 -8.26
N GLY A 15 -4.52 16.18 -7.54
CA GLY A 15 -3.99 14.83 -7.33
C GLY A 15 -2.89 14.80 -6.26
N TYR A 16 -2.58 13.59 -5.81
CA TYR A 16 -1.56 13.37 -4.79
C TYR A 16 -0.27 12.91 -5.44
N LYS A 17 0.87 13.46 -5.01
CA LYS A 17 2.21 13.12 -5.49
C LYS A 17 3.13 12.76 -4.34
N GLY A 18 4.20 12.01 -4.64
CA GLY A 18 5.19 11.61 -3.65
C GLY A 18 4.56 10.86 -2.48
N ILE A 19 5.02 11.17 -1.28
CA ILE A 19 4.57 10.50 -0.05
C ILE A 19 3.07 10.65 0.23
N ALA A 20 2.45 11.73 -0.23
CA ALA A 20 1.00 11.90 -0.12
C ALA A 20 0.21 10.91 -0.99
N ALA A 21 0.83 10.32 -2.01
CA ALA A 21 0.25 9.28 -2.85
C ALA A 21 0.53 7.86 -2.33
N PHE A 22 1.40 7.71 -1.33
CA PHE A 22 1.87 6.43 -0.81
C PHE A 22 0.74 5.49 -0.39
N HIS A 23 -0.28 6.01 0.27
CA HIS A 23 -1.42 5.22 0.70
C HIS A 23 -2.73 5.80 0.16
N LYS A 24 -3.58 4.95 -0.42
CA LYS A 24 -4.94 5.33 -0.82
C LYS A 24 -5.83 5.37 0.42
N TYR A 25 -6.07 6.57 0.94
CA TYR A 25 -7.01 6.80 2.03
C TYR A 25 -8.21 7.60 1.51
N TRP A 26 -9.41 7.14 1.78
CA TRP A 26 -10.62 7.84 1.34
C TRP A 26 -10.80 9.15 2.11
N GLY A 27 -11.24 10.18 1.41
CA GLY A 27 -11.49 11.47 2.03
C GLY A 27 -10.23 12.30 2.31
N LYS A 28 -9.09 12.01 1.65
CA LYS A 28 -7.90 12.87 1.70
C LYS A 28 -8.27 14.29 1.29
N LYS A 29 -7.77 15.27 2.06
CA LYS A 29 -7.93 16.68 1.75
C LYS A 29 -6.82 17.18 0.81
N PRO A 30 -7.08 18.17 -0.05
CA PRO A 30 -6.02 18.82 -0.83
C PRO A 30 -4.93 19.37 0.08
N ILE A 31 -3.67 19.06 -0.24
CA ILE A 31 -2.52 19.50 0.58
C ILE A 31 -2.43 21.02 0.62
N GLU A 32 -2.64 21.65 -0.52
CA GLU A 32 -2.60 23.10 -0.66
C GLU A 32 -3.61 23.80 0.26
N CYS A 33 -4.80 23.24 0.39
CA CYS A 33 -5.83 23.75 1.29
C CYS A 33 -5.40 23.62 2.75
N LEU A 34 -4.88 22.45 3.14
CA LEU A 34 -4.40 22.22 4.50
C LEU A 34 -3.25 23.17 4.85
N SER A 35 -2.29 23.29 3.94
CA SER A 35 -1.15 24.19 4.09
C SER A 35 -1.57 25.64 4.29
N PHE A 36 -2.48 26.12 3.46
CA PHE A 36 -3.01 27.48 3.55
C PHE A 36 -3.74 27.71 4.88
N LEU A 37 -4.57 26.78 5.33
CA LEU A 37 -5.30 26.92 6.60
C LEU A 37 -4.33 26.97 7.78
N ILE A 38 -3.33 26.07 7.81
CA ILE A 38 -2.33 26.03 8.88
C ILE A 38 -1.56 27.34 8.95
N GLU A 39 -1.08 27.84 7.82
CA GLU A 39 -0.31 29.09 7.75
C GLU A 39 -1.15 30.32 8.11
N SER A 40 -2.42 30.34 7.70
CA SER A 40 -3.31 31.50 7.91
C SER A 40 -3.87 31.59 9.32
N LEU A 41 -4.03 30.46 10.00
CA LEU A 41 -4.72 30.38 11.28
C LEU A 41 -3.78 30.14 12.47
N THR A 42 -2.52 29.86 12.22
CA THR A 42 -1.55 29.50 13.27
C THR A 42 -0.18 30.15 13.05
N THR A 43 0.61 30.23 14.12
CA THR A 43 2.01 30.66 14.13
C THR A 43 2.96 29.50 14.47
N GLU A 44 4.28 29.67 14.32
CA GLU A 44 5.27 28.67 14.75
C GLU A 44 5.09 28.30 16.21
N ASN A 45 5.24 27.02 16.55
CA ASN A 45 5.05 26.40 17.85
C ASN A 45 3.60 26.33 18.39
N ASP A 46 2.61 26.79 17.65
CA ASP A 46 1.21 26.52 17.99
C ASP A 46 0.90 25.02 17.96
N ILE A 47 -0.12 24.60 18.71
CA ILE A 47 -0.57 23.22 18.76
C ILE A 47 -1.78 23.08 17.84
N ILE A 48 -1.66 22.19 16.86
CA ILE A 48 -2.76 21.79 15.98
C ILE A 48 -3.34 20.47 16.48
N LEU A 49 -4.64 20.42 16.68
CA LEU A 49 -5.38 19.22 17.05
C LEU A 49 -6.18 18.72 15.86
N ASP A 50 -5.96 17.46 15.49
CA ASP A 50 -6.79 16.75 14.54
C ASP A 50 -7.41 15.50 15.21
N PRO A 51 -8.68 15.54 15.61
CA PRO A 51 -9.36 14.42 16.26
C PRO A 51 -9.79 13.31 15.28
N PHE A 52 -9.57 13.49 13.96
CA PHE A 52 -9.90 12.56 12.90
C PHE A 52 -8.72 12.44 11.92
N LEU A 53 -7.59 12.01 12.43
CA LEU A 53 -6.27 12.03 11.80
C LEU A 53 -6.24 11.44 10.37
N GLY A 54 -6.99 10.36 10.14
CA GLY A 54 -7.13 9.72 8.83
C GLY A 54 -5.78 9.38 8.18
N SER A 55 -5.50 9.99 7.03
CA SER A 55 -4.26 9.75 6.28
C SER A 55 -3.00 10.39 6.88
N GLY A 56 -3.12 11.19 7.95
CA GLY A 56 -1.99 11.87 8.57
C GLY A 56 -1.43 13.08 7.79
N LEU A 57 -2.10 13.55 6.74
CA LEU A 57 -1.58 14.69 5.97
C LEU A 57 -1.51 15.97 6.79
N VAL A 58 -2.46 16.17 7.71
CA VAL A 58 -2.46 17.35 8.59
C VAL A 58 -1.22 17.36 9.49
N VAL A 59 -0.82 16.22 10.06
CA VAL A 59 0.39 16.15 10.90
C VAL A 59 1.65 16.50 10.11
N ARG A 60 1.78 15.95 8.90
CA ARG A 60 2.93 16.26 8.04
C ARG A 60 3.01 17.75 7.72
N GLU A 61 1.90 18.35 7.30
CA GLU A 61 1.85 19.76 6.94
C GLU A 61 2.08 20.67 8.16
N SER A 62 1.63 20.26 9.34
CA SER A 62 1.87 20.97 10.60
C SER A 62 3.35 20.98 10.96
N ILE A 63 3.98 19.80 10.99
CA ILE A 63 5.39 19.65 11.38
C ILE A 63 6.31 20.35 10.37
N SER A 64 6.05 20.23 9.07
CA SER A 64 6.85 20.91 8.03
C SER A 64 6.85 22.43 8.18
N ARG A 65 5.85 22.98 8.88
CA ARG A 65 5.70 24.41 9.19
C ARG A 65 6.04 24.75 10.63
N LYS A 66 6.73 23.86 11.34
CA LYS A 66 7.16 24.04 12.73
C LYS A 66 6.00 24.24 13.72
N ARG A 67 4.84 23.63 13.46
CA ARG A 67 3.76 23.54 14.44
C ARG A 67 3.87 22.24 15.21
N ARG A 68 3.45 22.24 16.47
CA ARG A 68 3.25 21.02 17.26
C ARG A 68 1.92 20.38 16.86
N PHE A 69 1.79 19.08 17.09
CA PHE A 69 0.62 18.37 16.60
C PHE A 69 0.11 17.34 17.63
N ILE A 70 -1.21 17.25 17.73
CA ILE A 70 -1.91 16.18 18.45
C ILE A 70 -2.90 15.58 17.47
N GLY A 71 -2.74 14.30 17.14
CA GLY A 71 -3.63 13.55 16.26
C GLY A 71 -4.28 12.38 16.96
N ILE A 72 -5.56 12.19 16.70
CA ILE A 72 -6.36 11.11 17.27
C ILE A 72 -7.09 10.40 16.14
N ASP A 73 -7.10 9.07 16.17
CA ASP A 73 -7.91 8.25 15.25
C ASP A 73 -8.30 6.95 15.94
N ILE A 74 -9.50 6.47 15.67
CA ILE A 74 -9.97 5.16 16.15
C ILE A 74 -9.30 4.01 15.38
N ASN A 75 -8.83 4.27 14.16
CA ASN A 75 -8.15 3.29 13.33
C ASN A 75 -6.64 3.28 13.64
N PRO A 76 -6.11 2.19 14.23
CA PRO A 76 -4.69 2.11 14.56
C PRO A 76 -3.78 2.23 13.33
N ILE A 77 -4.24 1.85 12.14
CA ILE A 77 -3.48 2.01 10.89
C ILE A 77 -3.25 3.49 10.58
N SER A 78 -4.24 4.36 10.82
CA SER A 78 -4.10 5.80 10.64
C SER A 78 -3.00 6.38 11.54
N VAL A 79 -2.92 5.91 12.78
CA VAL A 79 -1.88 6.32 13.73
C VAL A 79 -0.49 5.89 13.25
N GLU A 80 -0.34 4.64 12.79
CA GLU A 80 0.94 4.14 12.28
C GLU A 80 1.36 4.86 10.97
N LEU A 81 0.42 5.14 10.07
CA LEU A 81 0.69 5.92 8.86
C LEU A 81 1.16 7.34 9.22
N ALA A 82 0.54 7.98 10.21
CA ALA A 82 0.96 9.29 10.66
C ALA A 82 2.36 9.28 11.26
N LYS A 83 2.70 8.28 12.08
CA LYS A 83 4.05 8.09 12.61
C LYS A 83 5.08 7.97 11.48
N MET A 84 4.79 7.16 10.46
CA MET A 84 5.67 7.03 9.28
C MET A 84 5.88 8.37 8.55
N LEU A 85 4.86 9.24 8.51
CA LEU A 85 4.99 10.55 7.87
C LEU A 85 5.86 11.55 8.67
N ILE A 86 5.99 11.33 9.97
CA ILE A 86 6.78 12.17 10.88
C ILE A 86 8.24 11.71 10.90
N ASP A 87 8.46 10.41 11.02
CA ASP A 87 9.76 9.79 11.20
C ASP A 87 10.14 8.98 9.95
N LEU A 88 10.39 9.70 8.88
CA LEU A 88 10.86 9.09 7.64
C LEU A 88 12.33 8.70 7.78
N PRO A 89 12.68 7.44 7.47
CA PRO A 89 14.07 7.03 7.42
C PRO A 89 14.85 7.87 6.40
N SER A 90 16.13 8.05 6.64
CA SER A 90 16.98 8.79 5.70
C SER A 90 16.97 8.16 4.31
N HIS A 91 17.12 8.97 3.28
CA HIS A 91 17.17 8.50 1.89
C HIS A 91 18.32 7.48 1.66
N LEU A 92 19.44 7.64 2.36
CA LEU A 92 20.56 6.69 2.29
C LEU A 92 20.17 5.34 2.88
N HIS A 93 19.56 5.33 4.07
CA HIS A 93 19.12 4.11 4.73
C HIS A 93 18.04 3.36 3.93
N LEU A 94 17.07 4.08 3.34
CA LEU A 94 16.09 3.48 2.45
C LEU A 94 16.75 2.84 1.22
N ARG A 95 17.76 3.49 0.63
CA ARG A 95 18.47 2.96 -0.52
C ARG A 95 19.24 1.68 -0.16
N GLU A 96 19.91 1.66 0.98
CA GLU A 96 20.61 0.46 1.47
C GLU A 96 19.66 -0.72 1.68
N ILE A 97 18.50 -0.48 2.32
CA ILE A 97 17.47 -1.52 2.51
C ILE A 97 16.97 -2.03 1.16
N LEU A 98 16.66 -1.13 0.21
CA LEU A 98 16.16 -1.51 -1.10
C LEU A 98 17.22 -2.29 -1.90
N SER A 99 18.47 -1.88 -1.87
CA SER A 99 19.57 -2.63 -2.53
C SER A 99 19.70 -4.02 -1.92
N SER A 100 19.71 -4.12 -0.60
CA SER A 100 19.77 -5.42 0.08
C SER A 100 18.55 -6.31 -0.26
N PHE A 101 17.37 -5.73 -0.38
CA PHE A 101 16.17 -6.46 -0.81
C PHE A 101 16.32 -6.97 -2.25
N GLU A 102 16.76 -6.11 -3.18
CA GLU A 102 16.96 -6.47 -4.59
C GLU A 102 18.00 -7.56 -4.78
N GLU A 103 19.08 -7.54 -3.99
CA GLU A 103 20.16 -8.51 -4.09
C GLU A 103 19.85 -9.85 -3.41
N ASN A 104 19.20 -9.82 -2.23
CA ASN A 104 19.12 -11.00 -1.37
C ASN A 104 17.73 -11.64 -1.30
N ILE A 105 16.66 -10.87 -1.53
CA ILE A 105 15.28 -11.34 -1.35
C ILE A 105 14.58 -11.49 -2.70
N LYS A 106 14.62 -10.45 -3.55
CA LYS A 106 13.93 -10.45 -4.83
C LYS A 106 14.24 -11.67 -5.71
N PRO A 107 15.50 -12.13 -5.87
CA PRO A 107 15.77 -13.31 -6.69
C PRO A 107 15.11 -14.58 -6.15
N LYS A 108 14.99 -14.72 -4.82
CA LYS A 108 14.33 -15.86 -4.18
C LYS A 108 12.83 -15.85 -4.46
N ILE A 109 12.19 -14.67 -4.39
CA ILE A 109 10.79 -14.51 -4.73
C ILE A 109 10.58 -14.81 -6.22
N GLU A 110 11.38 -14.22 -7.11
CA GLU A 110 11.29 -14.42 -8.56
C GLU A 110 11.45 -15.89 -8.94
N ALA A 111 12.34 -16.63 -8.29
CA ALA A 111 12.50 -18.06 -8.53
C ALA A 111 11.23 -18.87 -8.28
N THR A 112 10.37 -18.46 -7.34
CA THR A 112 9.09 -19.14 -7.07
C THR A 112 8.02 -18.86 -8.14
N TYR A 113 8.24 -17.85 -8.99
CA TYR A 113 7.33 -17.45 -10.08
C TYR A 113 7.97 -17.63 -11.47
N ALA A 114 9.17 -18.22 -11.54
CA ALA A 114 9.86 -18.47 -12.80
C ALA A 114 9.12 -19.54 -13.62
N LEU A 115 8.89 -19.24 -14.88
CA LEU A 115 8.19 -20.11 -15.83
C LEU A 115 9.20 -20.97 -16.61
N ASP A 116 8.69 -21.97 -17.33
CA ASP A 116 9.45 -22.88 -18.19
C ASP A 116 10.19 -22.17 -19.34
N ASP A 117 9.70 -21.00 -19.77
CA ASP A 117 10.31 -20.16 -20.81
C ASP A 117 11.31 -19.13 -20.22
N GLY A 118 11.61 -19.18 -18.92
CA GLY A 118 12.52 -18.27 -18.22
C GLY A 118 11.91 -16.90 -17.89
N LYS A 119 10.65 -16.64 -18.22
CA LYS A 119 9.93 -15.43 -17.80
C LYS A 119 9.45 -15.56 -16.36
N ILE A 120 9.10 -14.43 -15.76
CA ILE A 120 8.50 -14.39 -14.41
C ILE A 120 7.00 -14.16 -14.54
N ALA A 121 6.20 -15.01 -13.92
CA ALA A 121 4.76 -14.83 -13.88
C ALA A 121 4.41 -13.61 -13.02
N SER A 122 3.56 -12.75 -13.55
CA SER A 122 3.02 -11.59 -12.83
C SER A 122 1.65 -11.82 -12.24
N HIS A 123 0.82 -12.63 -12.93
CA HIS A 123 -0.53 -12.96 -12.50
C HIS A 123 -0.90 -14.38 -12.90
N TYR A 124 -1.73 -15.01 -12.06
CA TYR A 124 -2.40 -16.26 -12.32
C TYR A 124 -3.90 -16.01 -12.29
N LEU A 125 -4.58 -16.20 -13.40
CA LEU A 125 -6.01 -15.98 -13.51
C LEU A 125 -6.75 -17.29 -13.31
N TRP A 126 -7.63 -17.31 -12.33
CA TRP A 126 -8.43 -18.49 -11.96
C TRP A 126 -9.91 -18.24 -12.28
N GLU A 127 -10.57 -19.29 -12.76
CA GLU A 127 -12.02 -19.32 -12.90
C GLU A 127 -12.50 -20.65 -12.30
N GLU A 128 -13.34 -20.56 -11.28
CA GLU A 128 -13.89 -21.69 -10.50
C GLU A 128 -12.72 -22.50 -9.93
N GLU A 129 -11.81 -22.71 -9.72
CA GLU A 129 -10.69 -23.57 -9.28
C GLU A 129 -9.77 -24.02 -10.43
N LYS A 130 -10.05 -23.59 -11.67
CA LYS A 130 -9.16 -23.88 -12.79
C LYS A 130 -8.31 -22.67 -13.14
N LEU A 131 -7.02 -22.91 -13.31
CA LEU A 131 -6.10 -21.90 -13.82
C LEU A 131 -6.40 -21.69 -15.31
N LYS A 132 -6.84 -20.47 -15.67
CA LYS A 132 -7.22 -20.10 -17.04
C LYS A 132 -6.07 -19.55 -17.84
N SER A 133 -5.30 -18.65 -17.23
CA SER A 133 -4.16 -18.05 -17.91
C SER A 133 -3.07 -17.64 -16.94
N VAL A 134 -1.86 -17.54 -17.47
CA VAL A 134 -0.68 -17.01 -16.79
C VAL A 134 -0.22 -15.77 -17.55
N TRP A 135 -0.01 -14.68 -16.84
CA TRP A 135 0.42 -13.43 -17.43
C TRP A 135 1.86 -13.12 -17.03
N THR A 136 2.59 -12.59 -17.98
CA THR A 136 3.93 -12.03 -17.77
C THR A 136 3.93 -10.56 -18.15
N ILE A 137 4.89 -9.81 -17.61
CA ILE A 137 5.17 -8.44 -18.01
C ILE A 137 6.63 -8.41 -18.44
N PRO A 138 6.94 -8.28 -19.73
CA PRO A 138 8.31 -8.20 -20.20
C PRO A 138 9.04 -7.02 -19.56
N LYS A 139 10.32 -7.21 -19.28
CA LYS A 139 11.16 -6.18 -18.66
C LYS A 139 11.20 -4.94 -19.55
N GLY A 140 10.76 -3.79 -19.02
CA GLY A 140 10.72 -2.53 -19.76
C GLY A 140 9.43 -2.28 -20.54
N ASP A 141 8.50 -3.21 -20.57
CA ASP A 141 7.19 -3.05 -21.19
C ASP A 141 6.09 -2.84 -20.13
N ARG A 142 4.98 -2.25 -20.56
CA ARG A 142 3.74 -2.13 -19.78
C ARG A 142 2.64 -3.06 -20.27
N LYS A 143 2.85 -3.70 -21.43
CA LYS A 143 1.88 -4.65 -22.00
C LYS A 143 2.06 -6.00 -21.35
N ARG A 144 0.94 -6.59 -20.99
CA ARG A 144 0.88 -7.97 -20.50
C ARG A 144 0.94 -8.92 -21.69
N GLU A 145 1.67 -10.01 -21.51
CA GLU A 145 1.59 -11.17 -22.37
C GLU A 145 0.79 -12.24 -21.62
N GLU A 146 -0.20 -12.82 -22.28
CA GLU A 146 -1.05 -13.85 -21.72
C GLU A 146 -0.77 -15.19 -22.44
N ARG A 147 -0.65 -16.26 -21.66
CA ARG A 147 -0.49 -17.60 -22.20
C ARG A 147 -1.39 -18.61 -21.49
N ILE A 148 -1.68 -19.70 -22.19
CA ILE A 148 -2.37 -20.86 -21.62
C ILE A 148 -1.44 -21.52 -20.60
N PRO A 149 -1.94 -21.99 -19.44
CA PRO A 149 -1.16 -22.70 -18.45
C PRO A 149 -0.58 -24.01 -19.02
N THR A 150 0.64 -24.33 -18.62
CA THR A 150 1.31 -25.60 -18.93
C THR A 150 1.33 -26.50 -17.69
N GLU A 151 1.75 -27.75 -17.86
CA GLU A 151 1.94 -28.69 -16.74
C GLU A 151 2.95 -28.15 -15.71
N TYR A 152 3.92 -27.38 -16.17
CA TYR A 152 4.91 -26.76 -15.31
C TYR A 152 4.30 -25.70 -14.36
N ASP A 153 3.28 -24.96 -14.82
CA ASP A 153 2.59 -23.99 -13.97
C ASP A 153 1.83 -24.70 -12.83
N TYR A 154 1.18 -25.80 -13.12
CA TYR A 154 0.53 -26.62 -12.09
C TYR A 154 1.55 -27.23 -11.14
N TYR A 155 2.66 -27.75 -11.64
CA TYR A 155 3.76 -28.24 -10.81
C TYR A 155 4.24 -27.17 -9.85
N LEU A 156 4.49 -25.94 -10.31
CA LEU A 156 4.91 -24.84 -9.44
C LEU A 156 3.88 -24.50 -8.35
N ILE A 157 2.58 -24.59 -8.69
CA ILE A 157 1.52 -24.35 -7.71
C ILE A 157 1.50 -25.44 -6.65
N GLU A 158 1.62 -26.69 -7.05
CA GLU A 158 1.62 -27.86 -6.16
C GLU A 158 2.77 -27.84 -5.15
N GLN A 159 3.94 -27.30 -5.51
CA GLN A 159 5.08 -27.16 -4.61
C GLN A 159 4.71 -26.45 -3.30
N PHE A 160 3.74 -25.55 -3.33
CA PHE A 160 3.36 -24.73 -2.18
C PHE A 160 2.03 -25.15 -1.54
N GLN A 161 1.31 -26.14 -2.06
CA GLN A 161 -0.02 -26.50 -1.52
C GLN A 161 0.00 -26.87 -0.05
N ASN A 162 1.04 -27.57 0.39
CA ASN A 162 1.20 -28.02 1.79
C ASN A 162 1.96 -27.02 2.67
N TYR A 163 2.32 -25.85 2.13
CA TYR A 163 3.03 -24.84 2.90
C TYR A 163 2.15 -24.30 4.03
N GLN A 164 2.66 -24.35 5.25
CA GLN A 164 2.02 -23.77 6.42
C GLN A 164 2.72 -22.45 6.77
N PRO A 165 2.07 -21.30 6.54
CA PRO A 165 2.69 -20.00 6.79
C PRO A 165 2.90 -19.79 8.30
N LYS A 166 4.09 -19.31 8.66
CA LYS A 166 4.40 -18.88 10.02
C LYS A 166 3.95 -17.45 10.22
N ILE A 167 2.68 -17.26 10.53
CA ILE A 167 2.10 -15.93 10.73
C ILE A 167 2.08 -15.63 12.23
N PRO A 168 2.63 -14.50 12.68
CA PRO A 168 2.68 -14.14 14.10
C PRO A 168 1.28 -14.02 14.74
N ARG A 169 0.31 -13.60 13.97
CA ARG A 169 -1.08 -13.44 14.39
C ARG A 169 -2.04 -13.66 13.24
N GLU A 170 -2.83 -14.68 13.31
CA GLU A 170 -3.92 -14.91 12.37
C GLU A 170 -5.13 -14.03 12.74
N MET A 171 -5.71 -13.37 11.75
CA MET A 171 -6.87 -12.50 11.94
C MET A 171 -8.08 -13.05 11.18
N ASN A 172 -9.21 -13.16 11.86
CA ASN A 172 -10.49 -13.42 11.20
C ASN A 172 -11.02 -12.13 10.58
N LEU A 173 -11.50 -12.23 9.35
CA LEU A 173 -12.16 -11.12 8.66
C LEU A 173 -13.63 -11.07 9.03
N PHE A 174 -14.15 -9.85 9.17
CA PHE A 174 -15.57 -9.66 9.45
C PHE A 174 -16.43 -10.16 8.31
N LYS A 175 -17.45 -10.95 8.64
CA LYS A 175 -18.48 -11.32 7.69
C LYS A 175 -19.27 -10.07 7.26
N ASN A 176 -19.42 -9.89 5.96
CA ASN A 176 -20.26 -8.84 5.40
C ASN A 176 -20.89 -9.31 4.08
N SER A 177 -22.00 -8.72 3.69
CA SER A 177 -22.79 -9.14 2.52
C SER A 177 -22.14 -8.83 1.16
N ARG A 178 -21.07 -8.02 1.14
CA ARG A 178 -20.48 -7.53 -0.13
C ARG A 178 -19.11 -8.12 -0.44
N ILE A 179 -18.25 -8.23 0.55
CA ILE A 179 -16.84 -8.59 0.36
C ILE A 179 -16.54 -9.96 0.94
N ASN A 180 -17.06 -10.27 2.12
CA ASN A 180 -16.83 -11.52 2.81
C ASN A 180 -18.16 -12.13 3.25
N THR A 181 -18.64 -13.09 2.47
CA THR A 181 -19.88 -13.82 2.76
C THR A 181 -19.65 -15.10 3.54
N LYS A 182 -18.40 -15.54 3.69
CA LYS A 182 -18.02 -16.79 4.37
C LYS A 182 -17.89 -16.58 5.87
N ASP A 183 -18.31 -17.58 6.64
CA ASP A 183 -18.01 -17.66 8.06
C ASP A 183 -16.55 -18.10 8.26
N ASN A 184 -15.90 -17.56 9.30
CA ASN A 184 -14.52 -17.89 9.68
C ASN A 184 -13.47 -17.66 8.58
N PHE A 185 -13.69 -16.70 7.69
CA PHE A 185 -12.72 -16.34 6.67
C PHE A 185 -11.55 -15.58 7.30
N LYS A 186 -10.35 -16.05 7.05
CA LYS A 186 -9.12 -15.51 7.64
C LYS A 186 -8.38 -14.62 6.67
N LEU A 187 -7.51 -13.76 7.19
CA LEU A 187 -6.66 -12.90 6.36
C LEU A 187 -5.79 -13.76 5.42
N THR A 188 -5.31 -14.91 5.87
CA THR A 188 -4.50 -15.84 5.07
C THR A 188 -5.25 -16.46 3.90
N ASP A 189 -6.57 -16.53 3.97
CA ASP A 189 -7.40 -17.07 2.88
C ASP A 189 -7.51 -16.13 1.67
N LEU A 190 -7.04 -14.87 1.82
CA LEU A 190 -6.92 -13.91 0.71
C LEU A 190 -5.72 -14.18 -0.20
N PHE A 191 -4.78 -15.02 0.23
CA PHE A 191 -3.52 -15.24 -0.45
C PHE A 191 -3.32 -16.70 -0.83
N THR A 192 -2.66 -16.93 -1.95
CA THR A 192 -2.22 -18.28 -2.31
C THR A 192 -1.11 -18.75 -1.36
N ARG A 193 -0.96 -20.05 -1.17
CA ARG A 193 0.11 -20.61 -0.32
C ARG A 193 1.50 -20.16 -0.77
N ARG A 194 1.72 -20.04 -2.08
CA ARG A 194 2.98 -19.51 -2.64
C ARG A 194 3.21 -18.04 -2.24
N ALA A 195 2.18 -17.21 -2.30
CA ALA A 195 2.29 -15.81 -1.86
C ALA A 195 2.58 -15.69 -0.36
N LEU A 196 2.08 -16.62 0.45
CA LEU A 196 2.36 -16.68 1.90
C LEU A 196 3.75 -17.26 2.23
N HIS A 197 4.37 -17.99 1.29
CA HIS A 197 5.73 -18.50 1.42
C HIS A 197 6.77 -17.38 1.26
N ASN A 198 6.53 -16.45 0.35
CA ASN A 198 7.40 -15.33 0.03
C ASN A 198 7.22 -14.15 0.99
#